data_56da1b0fa012b9784c188b75bf36ec23
#
_entry.id   56da1b0fa012b9784c188b75bf36ec23
#
_cell.length_a   1.000
_cell.length_b   1.000
_cell.length_c   1.000
_cell.angle_alpha   90.00
_cell.angle_beta   90.00
_cell.angle_gamma   90.00
#
_symmetry.space_group_name_H-M   'P 1'
#
loop_
_entity.id
_entity.type
_entity.pdbx_description
1 polymer ?
#
loop_
_entity_poly.entity_id
_entity_poly.type
_entity_poly.pdbx_seq_one_letter_code
_entity_poly.pdbx_strand_id
1 'polypeptide(L)'
;MKFLPYNLLRRVGGALALLLSPLAWAHPHSFIAMQTTPVISDNQLTGLKMVWTMDEITSADLLYDAGSATPDSPVWKKLAAEVMANVLAQHYFTEFWHQGKAVKFQNLPPSWALARKGAKAVLTFVLPLAQPQPLAGQTYKFSTFDPTYFVDMSWHDEQALSLPEAVKARCKLTLTTPQPDASLKAFALSLDKADAPPESMDLGRQFAQTVTLSCQ
;
A
#
# COMPACT_ATOMS: atom_id res chain seq x y z
N MET A 1 20.21 -54.56 -33.17
CA MET A 1 19.55 -53.54 -32.39
C MET A 1 20.30 -53.34 -31.09
N LYS A 2 21.00 -52.23 -30.90
CA LYS A 2 21.74 -51.94 -29.64
C LYS A 2 20.83 -51.16 -28.71
N PHE A 3 20.47 -51.79 -27.57
CA PHE A 3 19.69 -51.12 -26.53
C PHE A 3 20.57 -50.06 -25.83
N LEU A 4 20.10 -48.82 -25.78
CA LEU A 4 20.71 -47.76 -24.97
C LEU A 4 20.61 -48.15 -23.48
N PRO A 5 21.67 -47.93 -22.68
CA PRO A 5 21.65 -48.31 -21.27
C PRO A 5 20.70 -47.41 -20.48
N TYR A 6 19.79 -48.05 -19.73
CA TYR A 6 18.75 -47.47 -18.89
C TYR A 6 19.24 -46.33 -17.95
N ASN A 7 20.52 -46.36 -17.59
CA ASN A 7 21.15 -45.35 -16.71
C ASN A 7 21.38 -44.00 -17.40
N LEU A 8 21.36 -43.94 -18.74
CA LEU A 8 21.53 -42.67 -19.48
C LEU A 8 20.23 -41.87 -19.50
N LEU A 9 19.08 -42.56 -19.63
CA LEU A 9 17.76 -41.91 -19.60
C LEU A 9 17.46 -41.31 -18.22
N ARG A 10 17.90 -41.93 -17.13
CA ARG A 10 17.71 -41.43 -15.76
C ARG A 10 18.53 -40.16 -15.47
N ARG A 11 19.73 -40.05 -16.06
CA ARG A 11 20.60 -38.86 -15.90
C ARG A 11 20.12 -37.67 -16.73
N VAL A 12 19.55 -37.89 -17.89
CA VAL A 12 19.01 -36.84 -18.78
C VAL A 12 17.68 -36.35 -18.23
N GLY A 13 16.82 -37.22 -17.68
CA GLY A 13 15.55 -36.82 -17.04
C GLY A 13 15.74 -35.95 -15.78
N GLY A 14 16.80 -36.24 -14.99
CA GLY A 14 17.13 -35.45 -13.82
C GLY A 14 17.70 -34.06 -14.12
N ALA A 15 18.46 -33.92 -15.22
CA ALA A 15 19.02 -32.63 -15.63
C ALA A 15 17.98 -31.69 -16.27
N LEU A 16 16.93 -32.24 -16.91
CA LEU A 16 15.86 -31.44 -17.52
C LEU A 16 14.87 -30.89 -16.49
N ALA A 17 14.71 -31.56 -15.36
CA ALA A 17 13.83 -31.09 -14.26
C ALA A 17 14.39 -29.87 -13.50
N LEU A 18 15.71 -29.63 -13.56
CA LEU A 18 16.37 -28.47 -12.92
C LEU A 18 16.25 -27.17 -13.75
N LEU A 19 15.81 -27.24 -15.00
CA LEU A 19 15.65 -26.06 -15.87
C LEU A 19 14.25 -25.42 -15.81
N LEU A 20 13.34 -25.98 -15.04
CA LEU A 20 11.98 -25.46 -14.82
C LEU A 20 11.84 -24.81 -13.44
N SER A 21 12.88 -24.10 -12.96
CA SER A 21 12.70 -23.20 -11.82
C SER A 21 11.72 -22.11 -12.25
N PRO A 22 10.53 -21.97 -11.62
CA PRO A 22 9.68 -20.81 -11.89
C PRO A 22 10.50 -19.57 -11.56
N LEU A 23 10.59 -18.65 -12.50
CA LEU A 23 11.09 -17.30 -12.26
C LEU A 23 10.22 -16.72 -11.15
N ALA A 24 10.72 -16.73 -9.92
CA ALA A 24 10.07 -16.07 -8.80
C ALA A 24 10.14 -14.57 -9.10
N TRP A 25 9.03 -13.96 -9.37
CA TRP A 25 8.90 -12.51 -9.54
C TRP A 25 9.13 -11.87 -8.18
N ALA A 26 10.06 -10.96 -8.08
CA ALA A 26 10.66 -10.59 -6.80
C ALA A 26 10.14 -9.29 -6.17
N HIS A 27 9.61 -8.32 -6.91
CA HIS A 27 8.98 -7.09 -6.39
C HIS A 27 7.75 -6.70 -7.19
N PRO A 28 6.69 -6.20 -6.53
CA PRO A 28 6.47 -6.10 -5.08
C PRO A 28 6.14 -7.46 -4.43
N HIS A 29 6.48 -7.59 -3.13
CA HIS A 29 6.20 -8.80 -2.34
C HIS A 29 4.86 -8.75 -1.60
N SER A 30 4.25 -7.60 -1.51
CA SER A 30 3.04 -7.32 -0.76
C SER A 30 2.18 -6.30 -1.51
N PHE A 31 0.88 -6.45 -1.42
CA PHE A 31 -0.07 -5.57 -2.09
C PHE A 31 -1.09 -5.03 -1.09
N ILE A 32 -1.26 -3.71 -1.10
CA ILE A 32 -2.27 -3.02 -0.29
C ILE A 32 -3.22 -2.26 -1.20
N ALA A 33 -4.47 -2.71 -1.26
CA ALA A 33 -5.54 -1.97 -1.92
C ALA A 33 -6.09 -0.90 -0.97
N MET A 34 -6.03 0.36 -1.40
CA MET A 34 -6.39 1.51 -0.58
C MET A 34 -7.75 2.08 -0.92
N GLN A 35 -8.44 2.60 0.10
CA GLN A 35 -9.57 3.52 -0.06
C GLN A 35 -9.32 4.76 0.80
N THR A 36 -9.71 5.93 0.30
CA THR A 36 -9.46 7.20 1.00
C THR A 36 -10.68 8.11 0.95
N THR A 37 -10.98 8.72 2.10
CA THR A 37 -12.01 9.75 2.26
C THR A 37 -11.42 10.93 3.02
N PRO A 38 -11.40 12.18 2.49
CA PRO A 38 -11.00 13.35 3.25
C PRO A 38 -11.87 13.54 4.49
N VAL A 39 -11.24 13.86 5.61
CA VAL A 39 -11.94 14.21 6.86
C VAL A 39 -12.08 15.72 6.93
N ILE A 40 -13.31 16.20 7.01
CA ILE A 40 -13.65 17.62 6.96
C ILE A 40 -14.42 18.00 8.21
N SER A 41 -13.97 19.04 8.88
CA SER A 41 -14.65 19.67 10.01
C SER A 41 -14.59 21.18 9.86
N ASP A 42 -15.67 21.87 10.17
CA ASP A 42 -15.75 23.35 10.12
C ASP A 42 -15.24 23.95 8.81
N ASN A 43 -15.60 23.31 7.69
CA ASN A 43 -15.15 23.69 6.35
C ASN A 43 -13.62 23.64 6.12
N GLN A 44 -12.91 22.89 6.92
CA GLN A 44 -11.47 22.68 6.81
C GLN A 44 -11.17 21.20 6.62
N LEU A 45 -10.11 20.91 5.86
CA LEU A 45 -9.54 19.58 5.75
C LEU A 45 -8.68 19.31 6.98
N THR A 46 -9.06 18.31 7.77
CA THR A 46 -8.39 17.95 9.03
C THR A 46 -7.59 16.66 8.94
N GLY A 47 -7.81 15.86 7.89
CA GLY A 47 -7.11 14.59 7.71
C GLY A 47 -7.64 13.77 6.56
N LEU A 48 -7.19 12.53 6.49
CA LEU A 48 -7.64 11.51 5.53
C LEU A 48 -8.06 10.26 6.32
N LYS A 49 -9.26 9.76 6.10
CA LYS A 49 -9.64 8.41 6.53
C LYS A 49 -9.09 7.43 5.50
N MET A 50 -8.24 6.54 5.94
CA MET A 50 -7.59 5.50 5.13
C MET A 50 -8.17 4.14 5.48
N VAL A 51 -8.41 3.32 4.46
CA VAL A 51 -8.76 1.90 4.60
C VAL A 51 -7.79 1.12 3.72
N TRP A 52 -6.95 0.31 4.33
CA TRP A 52 -5.93 -0.49 3.67
C TRP A 52 -6.29 -1.96 3.76
N THR A 53 -6.60 -2.58 2.63
CA THR A 53 -6.86 -4.01 2.54
C THR A 53 -5.59 -4.71 2.05
N MET A 54 -4.97 -5.48 2.92
CA MET A 54 -3.79 -6.27 2.62
C MET A 54 -4.18 -7.48 1.78
N ASP A 55 -3.29 -7.93 0.88
CA ASP A 55 -3.50 -9.17 0.15
C ASP A 55 -3.50 -10.40 1.08
N GLU A 56 -3.81 -11.59 0.55
CA GLU A 56 -3.96 -12.79 1.36
C GLU A 56 -2.63 -13.27 1.94
N ILE A 57 -1.52 -13.09 1.23
CA ILE A 57 -0.19 -13.51 1.68
C ILE A 57 0.26 -12.60 2.82
N THR A 58 0.17 -11.27 2.64
CA THR A 58 0.50 -10.28 3.67
C THR A 58 -0.39 -10.42 4.91
N SER A 59 -1.63 -10.84 4.72
CA SER A 59 -2.58 -11.04 5.82
C SER A 59 -2.37 -12.32 6.61
N ALA A 60 -1.68 -13.33 6.03
CA ALA A 60 -1.66 -14.68 6.58
C ALA A 60 -1.15 -14.73 8.03
N ASP A 61 -0.02 -14.09 8.32
CA ASP A 61 0.58 -14.09 9.67
C ASP A 61 -0.33 -13.35 10.67
N LEU A 62 -0.87 -12.18 10.31
CA LEU A 62 -1.79 -11.42 11.15
C LEU A 62 -3.05 -12.22 11.48
N LEU A 63 -3.60 -12.93 10.49
CA LEU A 63 -4.80 -13.74 10.66
C LEU A 63 -4.53 -15.03 11.42
N TYR A 64 -3.32 -15.59 11.30
CA TYR A 64 -2.85 -16.71 12.09
C TYR A 64 -2.74 -16.32 13.58
N ASP A 65 -2.08 -15.20 13.87
CA ASP A 65 -1.93 -14.68 15.23
C ASP A 65 -3.28 -14.28 15.88
N ALA A 66 -4.18 -13.75 15.06
CA ALA A 66 -5.54 -13.44 15.53
C ALA A 66 -6.35 -14.72 15.84
N GLY A 67 -6.07 -15.84 15.16
CA GLY A 67 -6.78 -17.11 15.35
C GLY A 67 -8.29 -16.97 15.25
N SER A 68 -8.99 -17.47 16.27
CA SER A 68 -10.45 -17.37 16.46
C SER A 68 -10.88 -16.18 17.34
N ALA A 69 -9.98 -15.23 17.61
CA ALA A 69 -10.31 -14.08 18.47
C ALA A 69 -11.46 -13.27 17.88
N THR A 70 -12.41 -12.90 18.74
CA THR A 70 -13.53 -12.07 18.36
C THR A 70 -13.08 -10.66 17.96
N PRO A 71 -13.80 -9.97 17.07
CA PRO A 71 -13.53 -8.57 16.74
C PRO A 71 -13.39 -7.71 18.01
N ASP A 72 -12.55 -6.68 17.94
CA ASP A 72 -12.29 -5.73 19.04
C ASP A 72 -11.70 -6.32 20.34
N SER A 73 -11.37 -7.60 20.35
CA SER A 73 -10.71 -8.26 21.47
C SER A 73 -9.31 -7.68 21.73
N PRO A 74 -8.70 -7.94 22.91
CA PRO A 74 -7.33 -7.52 23.22
C PRO A 74 -6.30 -8.01 22.17
N VAL A 75 -6.52 -9.18 21.57
CA VAL A 75 -5.65 -9.74 20.50
C VAL A 75 -5.66 -8.79 19.29
N TRP A 76 -6.84 -8.44 18.77
CA TRP A 76 -6.96 -7.53 17.63
C TRP A 76 -6.43 -6.13 17.93
N LYS A 77 -6.64 -5.62 19.15
CA LYS A 77 -6.08 -4.32 19.58
C LYS A 77 -4.55 -4.34 19.61
N LYS A 78 -3.95 -5.43 20.08
CA LYS A 78 -2.49 -5.60 20.08
C LYS A 78 -1.95 -5.63 18.65
N LEU A 79 -2.50 -6.48 17.80
CA LEU A 79 -2.08 -6.58 16.39
C LEU A 79 -2.26 -5.23 15.65
N ALA A 80 -3.38 -4.54 15.90
CA ALA A 80 -3.61 -3.20 15.33
C ALA A 80 -2.55 -2.19 15.79
N ALA A 81 -2.11 -2.25 17.05
CA ALA A 81 -1.07 -1.37 17.57
C ALA A 81 0.30 -1.67 16.95
N GLU A 82 0.63 -2.95 16.75
CA GLU A 82 1.89 -3.38 16.12
C GLU A 82 1.95 -2.93 14.64
N VAL A 83 0.87 -3.16 13.88
CA VAL A 83 0.77 -2.70 12.49
C VAL A 83 0.85 -1.17 12.43
N MET A 84 0.12 -0.48 13.31
CA MET A 84 0.14 0.99 13.33
C MET A 84 1.51 1.55 13.71
N ALA A 85 2.28 0.90 14.59
CA ALA A 85 3.64 1.31 14.91
C ALA A 85 4.55 1.30 13.68
N ASN A 86 4.45 0.28 12.82
CA ASN A 86 5.18 0.23 11.55
C ASN A 86 4.74 1.34 10.58
N VAL A 87 3.43 1.62 10.50
CA VAL A 87 2.89 2.72 9.67
C VAL A 87 3.41 4.07 10.13
N LEU A 88 3.47 4.29 11.44
CA LEU A 88 4.01 5.52 12.04
C LEU A 88 5.51 5.68 11.81
N ALA A 89 6.29 4.60 11.92
CA ALA A 89 7.72 4.61 11.67
C ALA A 89 8.06 5.06 10.23
N GLN A 90 7.16 4.81 9.29
CA GLN A 90 7.25 5.20 7.89
C GLN A 90 6.43 6.47 7.55
N HIS A 91 6.18 7.33 8.54
CA HIS A 91 5.42 8.57 8.35
C HIS A 91 4.10 8.35 7.58
N TYR A 92 3.36 7.28 7.95
CA TYR A 92 2.13 6.81 7.30
C TYR A 92 2.31 6.40 5.84
N PHE A 93 3.53 6.20 5.34
CA PHE A 93 3.81 5.98 3.92
C PHE A 93 3.21 7.07 3.01
N THR A 94 2.88 8.22 3.56
CA THR A 94 2.07 9.23 2.86
C THR A 94 2.76 10.59 2.86
N GLU A 95 2.78 11.19 1.71
CA GLU A 95 3.18 12.58 1.51
C GLU A 95 1.97 13.41 1.13
N PHE A 96 1.91 14.62 1.63
CA PHE A 96 0.80 15.55 1.40
C PHE A 96 1.33 16.95 1.09
N TRP A 97 0.80 17.58 0.04
CA TRP A 97 1.28 18.88 -0.42
C TRP A 97 0.14 19.88 -0.64
N HIS A 98 0.43 21.11 -0.32
CA HIS A 98 -0.38 22.29 -0.63
C HIS A 98 0.50 23.35 -1.26
N GLN A 99 0.19 23.80 -2.47
CA GLN A 99 0.94 24.82 -3.21
C GLN A 99 2.46 24.52 -3.30
N GLY A 100 2.82 23.26 -3.52
CA GLY A 100 4.21 22.80 -3.62
C GLY A 100 4.95 22.69 -2.29
N LYS A 101 4.29 22.95 -1.15
CA LYS A 101 4.87 22.80 0.19
C LYS A 101 4.31 21.55 0.87
N ALA A 102 5.20 20.79 1.53
CA ALA A 102 4.78 19.64 2.32
C ALA A 102 3.95 20.09 3.54
N VAL A 103 2.81 19.42 3.72
CA VAL A 103 1.95 19.58 4.89
C VAL A 103 2.24 18.42 5.84
N LYS A 104 2.49 18.74 7.12
CA LYS A 104 2.85 17.76 8.14
C LYS A 104 1.62 17.06 8.70
N PHE A 105 1.82 15.85 9.20
CA PHE A 105 0.84 15.08 9.96
C PHE A 105 1.12 15.18 11.47
N GLN A 106 0.11 14.85 12.27
CA GLN A 106 0.31 14.61 13.71
C GLN A 106 0.98 13.25 13.89
N ASN A 107 1.72 13.10 15.00
CA ASN A 107 2.48 11.88 15.28
C ASN A 107 1.60 10.66 15.58
N LEU A 108 0.36 10.87 16.04
CA LEU A 108 -0.56 9.78 16.38
C LEU A 108 -1.91 9.99 15.70
N PRO A 109 -2.50 8.94 15.11
CA PRO A 109 -3.86 8.99 14.60
C PRO A 109 -4.85 9.06 15.77
N PRO A 110 -5.98 9.77 15.62
CA PRO A 110 -7.01 9.82 16.64
C PRO A 110 -7.75 8.48 16.77
N SER A 111 -7.73 7.63 15.74
CA SER A 111 -8.34 6.32 15.75
C SER A 111 -7.71 5.39 14.73
N TRP A 112 -7.60 4.11 15.09
CA TRP A 112 -7.22 3.02 14.18
C TRP A 112 -7.83 1.71 14.63
N ALA A 113 -8.03 0.80 13.68
CA ALA A 113 -8.52 -0.55 13.94
C ALA A 113 -8.00 -1.52 12.88
N LEU A 114 -7.71 -2.75 13.28
CA LEU A 114 -7.41 -3.87 12.39
C LEU A 114 -8.54 -4.90 12.50
N ALA A 115 -9.01 -5.39 11.37
CA ALA A 115 -10.09 -6.35 11.31
C ALA A 115 -9.86 -7.41 10.24
N ARG A 116 -10.52 -8.57 10.39
CA ARG A 116 -10.57 -9.62 9.37
C ARG A 116 -11.72 -9.37 8.40
N LYS A 117 -11.44 -9.49 7.10
CA LYS A 117 -12.45 -9.51 6.03
C LYS A 117 -12.18 -10.71 5.11
N GLY A 118 -12.81 -11.85 5.40
CA GLY A 118 -12.49 -13.11 4.72
C GLY A 118 -11.06 -13.56 5.02
N ALA A 119 -10.26 -13.80 3.99
CA ALA A 119 -8.84 -14.14 4.08
C ALA A 119 -7.90 -12.93 4.14
N LYS A 120 -8.44 -11.72 4.33
CA LYS A 120 -7.66 -10.46 4.29
C LYS A 120 -7.74 -9.72 5.61
N ALA A 121 -6.64 -9.05 5.99
CA ALA A 121 -6.60 -8.09 7.06
C ALA A 121 -6.88 -6.68 6.50
N VAL A 122 -7.67 -5.90 7.24
CA VAL A 122 -8.05 -4.54 6.86
C VAL A 122 -7.69 -3.59 7.99
N LEU A 123 -6.75 -2.67 7.72
CA LEU A 123 -6.41 -1.58 8.62
C LEU A 123 -7.25 -0.35 8.25
N THR A 124 -7.96 0.20 9.21
CA THR A 124 -8.67 1.48 9.08
C THR A 124 -8.08 2.47 10.07
N PHE A 125 -7.74 3.68 9.61
CA PHE A 125 -7.23 4.74 10.49
C PHE A 125 -7.55 6.12 9.92
N VAL A 126 -7.45 7.14 10.78
CA VAL A 126 -7.51 8.54 10.36
C VAL A 126 -6.09 9.09 10.39
N LEU A 127 -5.59 9.54 9.25
CA LEU A 127 -4.33 10.23 9.10
C LEU A 127 -4.56 11.73 9.35
N PRO A 128 -4.18 12.28 10.50
CA PRO A 128 -4.52 13.65 10.87
C PRO A 128 -3.47 14.64 10.35
N LEU A 129 -3.90 15.73 9.74
CA LEU A 129 -3.02 16.85 9.43
C LEU A 129 -2.56 17.54 10.73
N ALA A 130 -1.31 18.00 10.77
CA ALA A 130 -0.78 18.73 11.94
C ALA A 130 -1.55 20.02 12.21
N GLN A 131 -2.04 20.66 11.15
CA GLN A 131 -2.89 21.84 11.20
C GLN A 131 -4.04 21.67 10.18
N PRO A 132 -5.28 22.02 10.53
CA PRO A 132 -6.39 22.07 9.57
C PRO A 132 -6.05 22.98 8.39
N GLN A 133 -6.50 22.59 7.21
CA GLN A 133 -6.25 23.32 5.97
C GLN A 133 -7.56 23.87 5.38
N PRO A 134 -7.59 25.10 4.85
CA PRO A 134 -8.78 25.65 4.21
C PRO A 134 -9.19 24.80 3.01
N LEU A 135 -10.48 24.74 2.69
CA LEU A 135 -10.97 24.00 1.51
C LEU A 135 -11.28 24.88 0.32
N ALA A 136 -11.97 26.00 0.55
CA ALA A 136 -12.48 26.85 -0.53
C ALA A 136 -11.35 27.41 -1.40
N GLY A 137 -11.44 27.20 -2.70
CA GLY A 137 -10.46 27.66 -3.68
C GLY A 137 -9.10 26.96 -3.62
N GLN A 138 -8.99 25.85 -2.89
CA GLN A 138 -7.70 25.20 -2.68
C GLN A 138 -7.57 23.87 -3.45
N THR A 139 -6.31 23.53 -3.72
CA THR A 139 -5.92 22.24 -4.33
C THR A 139 -4.83 21.60 -3.51
N TYR A 140 -5.06 20.36 -3.15
CA TYR A 140 -4.14 19.51 -2.40
C TYR A 140 -3.74 18.30 -3.23
N LYS A 141 -2.52 17.81 -3.02
CA LYS A 141 -2.04 16.54 -3.60
C LYS A 141 -1.51 15.64 -2.52
N PHE A 142 -1.74 14.35 -2.65
CA PHE A 142 -1.12 13.36 -1.78
C PHE A 142 -0.82 12.07 -2.52
N SER A 143 0.19 11.37 -2.06
CA SER A 143 0.59 10.04 -2.54
C SER A 143 0.90 9.15 -1.34
N THR A 144 0.56 7.88 -1.44
CA THR A 144 0.86 6.87 -0.42
C THR A 144 1.65 5.75 -1.11
N PHE A 145 2.86 5.47 -0.64
CA PHE A 145 3.76 4.49 -1.25
C PHE A 145 4.86 4.07 -0.28
N ASP A 146 5.38 2.86 -0.48
CA ASP A 146 6.60 2.40 0.17
C ASP A 146 7.82 2.87 -0.67
N PRO A 147 8.77 3.66 -0.11
CA PRO A 147 9.93 4.14 -0.85
C PRO A 147 10.76 3.04 -1.51
N THR A 148 10.79 1.85 -0.92
CA THR A 148 11.55 0.69 -1.45
C THR A 148 10.77 -0.09 -2.52
N TYR A 149 9.47 0.17 -2.69
CA TYR A 149 8.58 -0.61 -3.54
C TYR A 149 8.49 -2.09 -3.15
N PHE A 150 8.79 -2.41 -1.90
CA PHE A 150 8.54 -3.74 -1.36
C PHE A 150 7.05 -4.02 -1.25
N VAL A 151 6.28 -2.99 -0.93
CA VAL A 151 4.82 -2.99 -0.87
C VAL A 151 4.26 -2.14 -2.00
N ASP A 152 3.44 -2.73 -2.88
CA ASP A 152 2.62 -1.97 -3.83
C ASP A 152 1.36 -1.47 -3.11
N MET A 153 1.27 -0.15 -2.98
CA MET A 153 0.15 0.55 -2.34
C MET A 153 -0.62 1.31 -3.42
N SER A 154 -1.84 0.88 -3.72
CA SER A 154 -2.57 1.45 -4.84
C SER A 154 -4.07 1.65 -4.58
N TRP A 155 -4.64 2.69 -5.20
CA TRP A 155 -6.09 2.84 -5.42
C TRP A 155 -6.44 2.18 -6.74
N HIS A 156 -7.38 1.25 -6.73
CA HIS A 156 -7.75 0.52 -7.95
C HIS A 156 -8.20 1.47 -9.07
N ASP A 157 -9.04 2.45 -8.70
CA ASP A 157 -9.57 3.48 -9.58
C ASP A 157 -10.11 4.66 -8.74
N GLU A 158 -10.76 5.63 -9.39
CA GLU A 158 -11.37 6.78 -8.71
C GLU A 158 -12.52 6.38 -7.76
N GLN A 159 -13.11 5.19 -7.88
CA GLN A 159 -14.18 4.71 -6.97
C GLN A 159 -13.62 4.34 -5.59
N ALA A 160 -12.31 4.11 -5.50
CA ALA A 160 -11.62 3.95 -4.23
C ALA A 160 -11.46 5.27 -3.45
N LEU A 161 -11.81 6.40 -4.08
CA LEU A 161 -11.76 7.74 -3.52
C LEU A 161 -13.19 8.24 -3.30
N SER A 162 -13.51 8.67 -2.10
CA SER A 162 -14.85 9.17 -1.78
C SER A 162 -14.80 10.52 -1.11
N LEU A 163 -15.76 11.40 -1.43
CA LEU A 163 -15.95 12.68 -0.77
C LEU A 163 -17.09 12.60 0.23
N PRO A 164 -16.96 13.24 1.41
CA PRO A 164 -18.10 13.47 2.29
C PRO A 164 -19.22 14.22 1.58
N GLU A 165 -20.46 13.87 1.86
CA GLU A 165 -21.64 14.46 1.18
C GLU A 165 -21.63 15.98 1.23
N ALA A 166 -21.25 16.55 2.36
CA ALA A 166 -21.22 18.00 2.58
C ALA A 166 -20.33 18.80 1.60
N VAL A 167 -19.41 18.14 0.90
CA VAL A 167 -18.47 18.81 -0.01
C VAL A 167 -18.49 18.28 -1.45
N LYS A 168 -19.27 17.24 -1.75
CA LYS A 168 -19.35 16.64 -3.09
C LYS A 168 -19.71 17.64 -4.19
N ALA A 169 -20.55 18.62 -3.88
CA ALA A 169 -20.98 19.61 -4.87
C ALA A 169 -19.89 20.62 -5.26
N ARG A 170 -18.86 20.77 -4.44
CA ARG A 170 -17.83 21.80 -4.62
C ARG A 170 -16.39 21.27 -4.66
N CYS A 171 -16.20 20.00 -4.33
CA CYS A 171 -14.87 19.37 -4.35
C CYS A 171 -14.86 18.22 -5.33
N LYS A 172 -13.68 17.94 -5.88
CA LYS A 172 -13.40 16.81 -6.76
C LYS A 172 -12.12 16.11 -6.31
N LEU A 173 -12.14 14.76 -6.35
CA LEU A 173 -10.95 13.92 -6.28
C LEU A 173 -10.63 13.40 -7.68
N THR A 174 -9.35 13.44 -8.04
CA THR A 174 -8.84 12.82 -9.28
C THR A 174 -7.63 11.96 -8.95
N LEU A 175 -7.53 10.81 -9.62
CA LEU A 175 -6.42 9.88 -9.49
C LEU A 175 -5.52 9.95 -10.72
N THR A 176 -4.23 10.14 -10.50
CA THR A 176 -3.22 10.08 -11.55
C THR A 176 -2.31 8.87 -11.29
N THR A 177 -2.27 7.93 -12.24
CA THR A 177 -1.41 6.75 -12.17
C THR A 177 -0.21 6.95 -13.08
N PRO A 178 1.04 6.85 -12.59
CA PRO A 178 2.24 6.98 -13.39
C PRO A 178 2.35 5.82 -14.39
N GLN A 179 3.11 6.05 -15.45
CA GLN A 179 3.42 5.04 -16.47
C GLN A 179 4.93 4.83 -16.53
N PRO A 180 5.53 4.10 -15.57
CA PRO A 180 6.95 3.80 -15.59
C PRO A 180 7.34 3.12 -16.90
N ASP A 181 8.53 3.41 -17.40
CA ASP A 181 9.03 2.78 -18.63
C ASP A 181 9.35 1.28 -18.42
N ALA A 182 9.60 0.57 -19.52
CA ALA A 182 9.84 -0.87 -19.49
C ALA A 182 11.14 -1.21 -18.73
N SER A 183 12.15 -0.34 -18.76
CA SER A 183 13.44 -0.59 -18.09
C SER A 183 13.29 -0.49 -16.57
N LEU A 184 12.55 0.51 -16.08
CA LEU A 184 12.27 0.67 -14.67
C LEU A 184 11.39 -0.48 -14.11
N LYS A 185 10.39 -0.92 -14.90
CA LYS A 185 9.58 -2.09 -14.54
C LYS A 185 10.43 -3.36 -14.49
N ALA A 186 11.29 -3.57 -15.48
CA ALA A 186 12.20 -4.72 -15.50
C ALA A 186 13.19 -4.69 -14.32
N PHE A 187 13.72 -3.52 -13.98
CA PHE A 187 14.58 -3.34 -12.82
C PHE A 187 13.84 -3.69 -11.52
N ALA A 188 12.66 -3.13 -11.29
CA ALA A 188 11.85 -3.43 -10.10
C ALA A 188 11.55 -4.93 -9.97
N LEU A 189 11.21 -5.60 -11.09
CA LEU A 189 10.96 -7.04 -11.12
C LEU A 189 12.23 -7.90 -10.94
N SER A 190 13.42 -7.36 -11.12
CA SER A 190 14.70 -8.08 -10.95
C SER A 190 15.21 -8.08 -9.50
N LEU A 191 14.67 -7.20 -8.65
CA LEU A 191 15.06 -7.12 -7.24
C LEU A 191 14.48 -8.32 -6.50
N ASP A 192 15.24 -8.91 -5.58
CA ASP A 192 14.71 -9.88 -4.64
C ASP A 192 14.64 -9.28 -3.21
N LYS A 193 14.15 -10.07 -2.26
CA LYS A 193 13.99 -9.61 -0.87
C LYS A 193 15.32 -9.25 -0.20
N ALA A 194 16.43 -9.84 -0.65
CA ALA A 194 17.76 -9.57 -0.14
C ALA A 194 18.36 -8.31 -0.77
N ASP A 195 17.91 -7.95 -1.97
CA ASP A 195 18.41 -6.84 -2.77
C ASP A 195 17.47 -5.62 -2.72
N ALA A 196 16.70 -5.45 -1.64
CA ALA A 196 15.83 -4.29 -1.50
C ALA A 196 16.62 -2.99 -1.74
N PRO A 197 16.21 -2.11 -2.66
CA PRO A 197 16.94 -0.89 -2.93
C PRO A 197 16.95 -0.02 -1.68
N PRO A 198 18.02 0.77 -1.46
CA PRO A 198 18.03 1.71 -0.35
C PRO A 198 16.88 2.72 -0.49
N GLU A 199 16.26 3.12 0.61
CA GLU A 199 15.16 4.10 0.63
C GLU A 199 15.53 5.39 -0.12
N SER A 200 16.81 5.78 -0.09
CA SER A 200 17.32 6.96 -0.81
C SER A 200 17.18 6.86 -2.34
N MET A 201 16.96 5.67 -2.90
CA MET A 201 16.67 5.50 -4.32
C MET A 201 15.23 5.91 -4.66
N ASP A 202 14.35 5.90 -3.66
CA ASP A 202 12.94 6.32 -3.77
C ASP A 202 12.21 5.64 -4.94
N LEU A 203 12.47 4.33 -5.11
CA LEU A 203 11.94 3.54 -6.22
C LEU A 203 10.42 3.57 -6.25
N GLY A 204 9.80 3.43 -5.08
CA GLY A 204 8.34 3.40 -4.95
C GLY A 204 7.67 4.68 -5.44
N ARG A 205 8.30 5.83 -5.32
CA ARG A 205 7.77 7.10 -5.84
C ARG A 205 7.50 7.06 -7.35
N GLN A 206 8.31 6.33 -8.09
CA GLN A 206 8.18 6.24 -9.54
C GLN A 206 6.96 5.41 -9.97
N PHE A 207 6.43 4.59 -9.06
CA PHE A 207 5.20 3.81 -9.23
C PHE A 207 4.00 4.43 -8.49
N ALA A 208 4.24 5.43 -7.64
CA ALA A 208 3.23 5.99 -6.74
C ALA A 208 2.15 6.76 -7.49
N GLN A 209 0.90 6.40 -7.22
CA GLN A 209 -0.25 7.18 -7.67
C GLN A 209 -0.35 8.51 -6.89
N THR A 210 -0.89 9.52 -7.54
CA THR A 210 -1.15 10.83 -6.93
C THR A 210 -2.64 11.12 -6.95
N VAL A 211 -3.20 11.44 -5.80
CA VAL A 211 -4.56 11.94 -5.66
C VAL A 211 -4.53 13.46 -5.57
N THR A 212 -5.38 14.11 -6.34
CA THR A 212 -5.60 15.57 -6.28
C THR A 212 -7.00 15.85 -5.75
N LEU A 213 -7.08 16.58 -4.64
CA LEU A 213 -8.31 17.14 -4.09
C LEU A 213 -8.38 18.63 -4.48
N SER A 214 -9.39 19.01 -5.27
CA SER A 214 -9.64 20.40 -5.66
C SER A 214 -11.02 20.82 -5.20
N CYS A 215 -11.13 21.97 -4.53
CA CYS A 215 -12.38 22.54 -4.03
C CYS A 215 -12.58 23.95 -4.58
N GLN A 216 -13.84 24.28 -4.90
CA GLN A 216 -14.29 25.63 -5.28
C GLN A 216 -14.71 26.43 -4.08
#